data_8354da01ec58195c26d601dd5020db2c
#
_entry.id   8354da01ec58195c26d601dd5020db2c
#
_cell.length_a   1.000
_cell.length_b   1.000
_cell.length_c   1.000
_cell.angle_alpha   90.00
_cell.angle_beta   90.00
_cell.angle_gamma   90.00
#
_symmetry.space_group_name_H-M   'P 1'
#
loop_
_entity.id
_entity.type
_entity.pdbx_description
1 polymer ?
#
loop_
_entity_poly.entity_id
_entity_poly.type
_entity_poly.pdbx_seq_one_letter_code
_entity_poly.pdbx_strand_id
1 'polypeptide(L)'
;MFKKLLLLSVIFITQLYFNPLFAHVLHYQNLNRLEFDLYRNNELIGQHIYLFDRKGYNLTVHNKINFKIKVFGVIVYRYSSEGYEKYVNGKFKSFSATTNHNNKEKYCKIYKKGNRFFIEGSSYKGSAP
;
A
#
# COMPACT_ATOMS: atom_id res chain seq x y z
N MET A 1 20.36 -36.50 -34.16
CA MET A 1 19.12 -35.74 -33.95
C MET A 1 18.86 -35.47 -32.45
N PHE A 2 18.94 -36.43 -31.57
CA PHE A 2 18.73 -36.32 -30.12
C PHE A 2 19.60 -35.26 -29.40
N LYS A 3 20.89 -35.18 -29.72
CA LYS A 3 21.81 -34.19 -29.07
C LYS A 3 21.44 -32.72 -29.39
N LYS A 4 20.92 -32.43 -30.60
CA LYS A 4 20.48 -31.07 -30.97
C LYS A 4 19.17 -30.71 -30.27
N LEU A 5 18.26 -31.66 -30.09
CA LEU A 5 16.99 -31.46 -29.38
C LEU A 5 17.23 -31.18 -27.89
N LEU A 6 18.18 -31.93 -27.28
CA LEU A 6 18.57 -31.73 -25.87
C LEU A 6 19.20 -30.35 -25.65
N LEU A 7 20.05 -29.90 -26.57
CA LEU A 7 20.68 -28.58 -26.48
C LEU A 7 19.65 -27.44 -26.61
N LEU A 8 18.66 -27.58 -27.50
CA LEU A 8 17.57 -26.62 -27.64
C LEU A 8 16.69 -26.54 -26.38
N SER A 9 16.40 -27.67 -25.73
CA SER A 9 15.61 -27.70 -24.50
C SER A 9 16.32 -27.04 -23.32
N VAL A 10 17.64 -27.21 -23.20
CA VAL A 10 18.46 -26.57 -22.18
C VAL A 10 18.49 -25.05 -22.36
N ILE A 11 18.64 -24.56 -23.60
CA ILE A 11 18.61 -23.11 -23.91
C ILE A 11 17.24 -22.52 -23.59
N PHE A 12 16.15 -23.23 -23.84
CA PHE A 12 14.79 -22.74 -23.53
C PHE A 12 14.53 -22.66 -22.03
N ILE A 13 15.03 -23.63 -21.25
CA ILE A 13 14.89 -23.66 -19.79
C ILE A 13 15.73 -22.52 -19.13
N THR A 14 16.93 -22.22 -19.66
CA THR A 14 17.74 -21.11 -19.11
C THR A 14 17.13 -19.74 -19.33
N GLN A 15 16.34 -19.53 -20.37
CA GLN A 15 15.64 -18.26 -20.61
C GLN A 15 14.49 -18.00 -19.62
N LEU A 16 13.91 -19.05 -19.01
CA LEU A 16 12.85 -18.92 -18.01
C LEU A 16 13.35 -18.40 -16.66
N TYR A 17 14.66 -18.51 -16.38
CA TYR A 17 15.25 -18.08 -15.10
C TYR A 17 15.81 -16.64 -15.12
N PHE A 18 15.84 -15.94 -16.27
CA PHE A 18 16.49 -14.64 -16.41
C PHE A 18 15.54 -13.47 -16.64
N ASN A 19 14.26 -13.58 -16.30
CA ASN A 19 13.41 -12.40 -16.22
C ASN A 19 13.45 -11.85 -14.80
N PRO A 20 14.31 -10.85 -14.47
CA PRO A 20 14.13 -10.11 -13.25
C PRO A 20 12.80 -9.38 -13.39
N LEU A 21 11.82 -9.79 -12.61
CA LEU A 21 10.59 -9.04 -12.38
C LEU A 21 11.01 -7.73 -11.66
N PHE A 22 11.49 -6.75 -12.43
CA PHE A 22 11.54 -5.38 -11.98
C PHE A 22 10.08 -4.91 -11.88
N ALA A 23 9.49 -5.08 -10.71
CA ALA A 23 8.29 -4.33 -10.39
C ALA A 23 8.56 -2.86 -10.69
N HIS A 24 7.72 -2.21 -11.48
CA HIS A 24 7.89 -0.87 -12.01
C HIS A 24 7.89 0.24 -10.94
N VAL A 25 8.65 0.06 -9.87
CA VAL A 25 8.83 1.05 -8.80
C VAL A 25 9.44 2.36 -9.31
N LEU A 26 10.18 2.30 -10.42
CA LEU A 26 10.86 3.47 -10.99
C LEU A 26 9.90 4.52 -11.59
N HIS A 27 8.70 4.13 -12.04
CA HIS A 27 7.72 5.06 -12.62
C HIS A 27 7.15 6.07 -11.61
N TYR A 28 7.21 5.78 -10.32
CA TYR A 28 6.62 6.60 -9.26
C TYR A 28 7.64 7.41 -8.45
N GLN A 29 8.93 7.38 -8.83
CA GLN A 29 10.00 8.05 -8.06
C GLN A 29 9.83 9.56 -7.96
N ASN A 30 9.18 10.18 -8.96
CA ASN A 30 8.96 11.63 -9.01
C ASN A 30 7.54 12.04 -8.59
N LEU A 31 6.68 11.09 -8.24
CA LEU A 31 5.33 11.42 -7.77
C LEU A 31 5.37 11.93 -6.35
N ASN A 32 4.85 13.15 -6.16
CA ASN A 32 4.64 13.74 -4.84
C ASN A 32 3.21 13.55 -4.35
N ARG A 33 2.27 13.27 -5.27
CA ARG A 33 0.85 13.11 -4.95
C ARG A 33 0.19 12.15 -5.94
N LEU A 34 -0.67 11.28 -5.42
CA LEU A 34 -1.67 10.51 -6.16
C LEU A 34 -3.04 10.80 -5.56
N GLU A 35 -4.03 10.97 -6.41
CA GLU A 35 -5.40 11.25 -5.99
C GLU A 35 -6.36 10.43 -6.82
N PHE A 36 -7.32 9.81 -6.15
CA PHE A 36 -8.35 8.97 -6.74
C PHE A 36 -9.72 9.46 -6.28
N ASP A 37 -10.58 9.74 -7.23
CA ASP A 37 -12.00 9.93 -6.95
C ASP A 37 -12.67 8.58 -6.75
N LEU A 38 -13.47 8.46 -5.71
CA LEU A 38 -14.19 7.24 -5.37
C LEU A 38 -15.64 7.36 -5.84
N TYR A 39 -16.03 6.44 -6.70
CA TYR A 39 -17.38 6.38 -7.27
C TYR A 39 -18.13 5.14 -6.79
N ARG A 40 -19.43 5.29 -6.58
CA ARG A 40 -20.38 4.20 -6.36
C ARG A 40 -21.60 4.45 -7.22
N ASN A 41 -21.95 3.51 -8.11
CA ASN A 41 -23.08 3.66 -9.04
C ASN A 41 -23.03 4.99 -9.82
N ASN A 42 -21.85 5.35 -10.35
CA ASN A 42 -21.57 6.62 -11.05
C ASN A 42 -21.73 7.90 -10.20
N GLU A 43 -21.96 7.81 -8.91
CA GLU A 43 -21.99 8.94 -8.00
C GLU A 43 -20.61 9.09 -7.31
N LEU A 44 -20.05 10.30 -7.31
CA LEU A 44 -18.84 10.62 -6.57
C LEU A 44 -19.15 10.57 -5.07
N ILE A 45 -18.52 9.66 -4.35
CA ILE A 45 -18.74 9.48 -2.90
C ILE A 45 -17.60 10.02 -2.04
N GLY A 46 -16.41 10.23 -2.58
CA GLY A 46 -15.27 10.71 -1.84
C GLY A 46 -13.96 10.64 -2.61
N GLN A 47 -12.84 10.72 -1.88
CA GLN A 47 -11.50 10.73 -2.43
C GLN A 47 -10.52 9.91 -1.61
N HIS A 48 -9.47 9.40 -2.28
CA HIS A 48 -8.33 8.75 -1.68
C HIS A 48 -7.04 9.43 -2.18
N ILE A 49 -6.26 9.97 -1.26
CA ILE A 49 -5.08 10.78 -1.54
C ILE A 49 -3.86 10.13 -0.91
N TYR A 50 -2.76 10.04 -1.67
CA TYR A 50 -1.43 9.69 -1.19
C TYR A 50 -0.49 10.86 -1.43
N LEU A 51 0.25 11.26 -0.39
CA LEU A 51 1.32 12.24 -0.45
C LEU A 51 2.64 11.54 -0.13
N PHE A 52 3.65 11.80 -0.95
CA PHE A 52 4.97 11.19 -0.83
C PHE A 52 6.00 12.28 -0.47
N ASP A 53 6.46 12.29 0.76
CA ASP A 53 7.56 13.15 1.22
C ASP A 53 8.87 12.37 1.23
N ARG A 54 9.80 12.79 0.35
CA ARG A 54 11.11 12.16 0.18
C ARG A 54 12.20 13.10 0.67
N LYS A 55 13.00 12.63 1.64
CA LYS A 55 14.14 13.36 2.19
C LYS A 55 15.35 12.44 2.25
N GLY A 56 16.23 12.54 1.25
CA GLY A 56 17.35 11.63 1.10
C GLY A 56 16.87 10.18 0.98
N TYR A 57 17.32 9.33 1.88
CA TYR A 57 16.94 7.92 1.91
C TYR A 57 15.61 7.63 2.63
N ASN A 58 14.94 8.66 3.14
CA ASN A 58 13.69 8.54 3.86
C ASN A 58 12.52 8.83 2.94
N LEU A 59 11.50 8.00 3.01
CA LEU A 59 10.20 8.21 2.38
C LEU A 59 9.11 8.13 3.45
N THR A 60 8.30 9.17 3.55
CA THR A 60 7.05 9.14 4.31
C THR A 60 5.89 9.17 3.31
N VAL A 61 5.02 8.20 3.40
CA VAL A 61 3.76 8.17 2.65
C VAL A 61 2.63 8.54 3.59
N HIS A 62 1.95 9.64 3.29
CA HIS A 62 0.74 10.06 3.98
C HIS A 62 -0.46 9.64 3.14
N ASN A 63 -1.28 8.78 3.68
CA ASN A 63 -2.46 8.21 3.06
C ASN A 63 -3.71 8.80 3.73
N LYS A 64 -4.62 9.33 2.94
CA LYS A 64 -5.86 9.93 3.42
C LYS A 64 -7.03 9.50 2.55
N ILE A 65 -8.02 8.86 3.15
CA ILE A 65 -9.25 8.46 2.48
C ILE A 65 -10.45 9.04 3.21
N ASN A 66 -11.41 9.55 2.47
CA ASN A 66 -12.66 10.09 3.00
C ASN A 66 -13.78 9.81 2.00
N PHE A 67 -14.85 9.17 2.47
CA PHE A 67 -16.04 9.00 1.65
C PHE A 67 -17.33 8.91 2.47
N LYS A 68 -18.45 9.21 1.82
CA LYS A 68 -19.79 9.17 2.40
C LYS A 68 -20.74 8.47 1.43
N ILE A 69 -21.58 7.59 1.96
CA ILE A 69 -22.63 6.93 1.17
C ILE A 69 -23.96 7.54 1.56
N LYS A 70 -24.72 7.94 0.55
CA LYS A 70 -26.08 8.47 0.72
C LYS A 70 -27.10 7.50 0.15
N VAL A 71 -28.25 7.44 0.79
CA VAL A 71 -29.44 6.75 0.29
C VAL A 71 -30.60 7.72 0.42
N PHE A 72 -31.28 8.02 -0.69
CA PHE A 72 -32.33 9.04 -0.76
C PHE A 72 -31.92 10.40 -0.17
N GLY A 73 -30.67 10.84 -0.42
CA GLY A 73 -30.13 12.10 0.08
C GLY A 73 -29.64 12.07 1.55
N VAL A 74 -29.93 11.02 2.28
CA VAL A 74 -29.51 10.86 3.68
C VAL A 74 -28.17 10.12 3.74
N ILE A 75 -27.21 10.62 4.53
CA ILE A 75 -25.93 9.95 4.75
C ILE A 75 -26.16 8.75 5.67
N VAL A 76 -25.97 7.55 5.13
CA VAL A 76 -26.11 6.28 5.86
C VAL A 76 -24.77 5.70 6.29
N TYR A 77 -23.67 6.17 5.70
CA TYR A 77 -22.33 5.68 6.00
C TYR A 77 -21.28 6.77 5.83
N ARG A 78 -20.34 6.87 6.78
CA ARG A 78 -19.19 7.76 6.73
C ARG A 78 -17.94 6.98 7.08
N TYR A 79 -16.90 7.20 6.28
CA TYR A 79 -15.59 6.63 6.51
C TYR A 79 -14.52 7.68 6.28
N SER A 80 -13.60 7.81 7.20
CA SER A 80 -12.37 8.57 7.02
C SER A 80 -11.21 7.82 7.67
N SER A 81 -10.08 7.80 7.00
CA SER A 81 -8.85 7.24 7.56
C SER A 81 -7.67 8.11 7.14
N GLU A 82 -6.75 8.28 8.05
CA GLU A 82 -5.49 8.98 7.86
C GLU A 82 -4.35 8.14 8.40
N GLY A 83 -3.35 7.88 7.57
CA GLY A 83 -2.24 7.00 7.91
C GLY A 83 -0.90 7.50 7.40
N TYR A 84 0.15 7.08 8.08
CA TYR A 84 1.53 7.39 7.75
C TYR A 84 2.36 6.12 7.69
N GLU A 85 3.04 5.92 6.57
CA GLU A 85 4.03 4.86 6.39
C GLU A 85 5.42 5.48 6.32
N LYS A 86 6.40 4.85 6.95
CA LYS A 86 7.80 5.30 6.91
C LYS A 86 8.68 4.22 6.35
N TYR A 87 9.53 4.61 5.41
CA TYR A 87 10.54 3.77 4.78
C TYR A 87 11.91 4.44 4.91
N VAL A 88 12.96 3.64 5.10
CA VAL A 88 14.36 4.08 5.11
C VAL A 88 15.14 3.13 4.21
N ASN A 89 15.86 3.67 3.22
CA ASN A 89 16.54 2.88 2.19
C ASN A 89 15.61 1.84 1.52
N GLY A 90 14.38 2.26 1.18
CA GLY A 90 13.36 1.40 0.57
C GLY A 90 12.79 0.31 1.49
N LYS A 91 13.22 0.23 2.76
CA LYS A 91 12.74 -0.75 3.72
C LYS A 91 11.67 -0.15 4.63
N PHE A 92 10.55 -0.83 4.77
CA PHE A 92 9.48 -0.46 5.70
C PHE A 92 9.97 -0.38 7.14
N LYS A 93 9.58 0.66 7.86
CA LYS A 93 9.96 0.92 9.26
C LYS A 93 8.76 0.98 10.19
N SER A 94 7.75 1.73 9.83
CA SER A 94 6.57 1.90 10.67
C SER A 94 5.35 2.32 9.87
N PHE A 95 4.19 2.02 10.43
CA PHE A 95 2.89 2.49 9.99
C PHE A 95 2.10 2.98 11.19
N SER A 96 1.33 4.03 11.01
CA SER A 96 0.33 4.46 11.98
C SER A 96 -0.89 4.98 11.24
N ALA A 97 -2.07 4.60 11.67
CA ALA A 97 -3.32 5.09 11.11
C ALA A 97 -4.38 5.30 12.18
N THR A 98 -5.21 6.29 11.96
CA THR A 98 -6.48 6.51 12.67
C THR A 98 -7.61 6.45 11.66
N THR A 99 -8.66 5.73 12.00
CA THR A 99 -9.83 5.53 11.15
C THR A 99 -11.08 5.90 11.93
N ASN A 100 -11.94 6.71 11.34
CA ASN A 100 -13.28 6.96 11.84
C ASN A 100 -14.29 6.25 10.92
N HIS A 101 -15.02 5.32 11.49
CA HIS A 101 -16.04 4.53 10.83
C HIS A 101 -17.39 4.75 11.53
N ASN A 102 -18.27 5.54 10.91
CA ASN A 102 -19.57 5.90 11.51
C ASN A 102 -19.43 6.43 12.94
N ASN A 103 -18.54 7.40 13.16
CA ASN A 103 -18.21 8.00 14.45
C ASN A 103 -17.56 7.03 15.48
N LYS A 104 -17.11 5.86 15.04
CA LYS A 104 -16.27 4.96 15.86
C LYS A 104 -14.83 5.11 15.44
N GLU A 105 -14.01 5.64 16.33
CA GLU A 105 -12.58 5.79 16.11
C GLU A 105 -11.86 4.48 16.38
N LYS A 106 -10.93 4.14 15.48
CA LYS A 106 -10.01 3.00 15.58
C LYS A 106 -8.61 3.45 15.20
N TYR A 107 -7.61 2.78 15.74
CA TYR A 107 -6.22 3.02 15.38
C TYR A 107 -5.47 1.72 15.10
N CYS A 108 -4.39 1.84 14.34
CA CYS A 108 -3.41 0.79 14.14
C CYS A 108 -2.02 1.41 14.10
N LYS A 109 -1.06 0.80 14.80
CA LYS A 109 0.36 1.14 14.76
C LYS A 109 1.15 -0.12 14.48
N ILE A 110 2.12 -0.02 13.56
CA ILE A 110 3.07 -1.08 13.26
C ILE A 110 4.46 -0.48 13.35
N TYR A 111 5.35 -1.13 14.08
CA TYR A 111 6.74 -0.70 14.20
C TYR A 111 7.67 -1.91 14.28
N LYS A 112 8.88 -1.73 13.78
CA LYS A 112 9.91 -2.76 13.80
C LYS A 112 10.76 -2.65 15.06
N LYS A 113 10.97 -3.78 15.75
CA LYS A 113 11.91 -3.91 16.86
C LYS A 113 12.74 -5.18 16.64
N GLY A 114 14.05 -5.01 16.40
CA GLY A 114 14.92 -6.11 15.94
C GLY A 114 14.45 -6.63 14.57
N ASN A 115 14.26 -7.93 14.47
CA ASN A 115 13.79 -8.61 13.25
C ASN A 115 12.28 -8.86 13.21
N ARG A 116 11.53 -8.35 14.19
CA ARG A 116 10.06 -8.54 14.27
C ARG A 116 9.31 -7.23 14.13
N PHE A 117 8.12 -7.33 13.57
CA PHE A 117 7.13 -6.25 13.57
C PHE A 117 6.17 -6.44 14.72
N PHE A 118 5.88 -5.36 15.42
CA PHE A 118 4.87 -5.28 16.47
C PHE A 118 3.69 -4.52 15.94
N ILE A 119 2.50 -5.05 16.19
CA ILE A 119 1.23 -4.50 15.75
C ILE A 119 0.44 -4.15 17.00
N GLU A 120 -0.02 -2.92 17.07
CA GLU A 120 -0.86 -2.42 18.15
C GLU A 120 -2.05 -1.66 17.56
N GLY A 121 -3.24 -2.11 17.84
CA GLY A 121 -4.46 -1.52 17.32
C GLY A 121 -5.67 -1.72 18.22
N SER A 122 -6.76 -1.05 17.88
CA SER A 122 -8.02 -1.09 18.62
C SER A 122 -8.62 -2.50 18.74
N SER A 123 -8.31 -3.38 17.79
CA SER A 123 -8.92 -4.72 17.72
C SER A 123 -7.89 -5.85 17.80
N TYR A 124 -6.58 -5.53 17.78
CA TYR A 124 -5.54 -6.55 17.74
C TYR A 124 -4.23 -6.01 18.32
N LYS A 125 -3.53 -6.86 19.11
CA LYS A 125 -2.14 -6.66 19.52
C LYS A 125 -1.37 -7.95 19.28
N GLY A 126 -0.19 -7.84 18.65
CA GLY A 126 0.62 -9.02 18.34
C GLY A 126 1.94 -8.68 17.68
N SER A 127 2.63 -9.71 17.20
CA SER A 127 3.88 -9.56 16.45
C SER A 127 3.93 -10.52 15.27
N ALA A 128 4.64 -10.10 14.22
CA ALA A 128 4.92 -10.88 13.03
C ALA A 128 6.43 -10.95 12.79
N PRO A 129 6.93 -11.99 12.08
CA PRO A 129 8.33 -12.12 11.69
C PRO A 129 8.77 -11.01 10.74
#